data_989a80ac9ba7835373b4330875f8c32c
#
_entry.id   989a80ac9ba7835373b4330875f8c32c
#
_cell.length_a   1.000
_cell.length_b   1.000
_cell.length_c   1.000
_cell.angle_alpha   90.00
_cell.angle_beta   90.00
_cell.angle_gamma   90.00
#
_symmetry.space_group_name_H-M   'P 1'
#
loop_
_entity.id
_entity.type
_entity.pdbx_description
1 polymer ?
#
loop_
_entity_poly.entity_id
_entity_poly.type
_entity_poly.pdbx_seq_one_letter_code
_entity_poly.pdbx_strand_id
1 'polypeptide(L)'
;VIDIFVGFDDRHAELSDVCAFSMRNSSEGLAANICMLDLMEMRRRKLYYRPTEMRGNKLWDRISDAPMSTDYALSRFLAPIIGDTAWVLFCDNDFLWRGDMEEMLALADDKYAVMCVKHHHDPAETIKMDAQIQTVYERKNWSSLVLWNRRHPANRALTVDLINHLSGCDLHRFFWLKDDQIGELPAEWNWIDGASPPDVEPKAVHFTRGGPWLDDLPGLESFSATPYADEWLALREQMHGGHTDDDSYSDDAQLA
;
A
#
# COMPACT_ATOMS: atom_id res chain seq x y z
N VAL A 1 -15.20 -2.98 -13.24
CA VAL A 1 -14.38 -1.84 -12.77
C VAL A 1 -14.20 -1.95 -11.28
N ILE A 2 -12.98 -1.76 -10.80
CA ILE A 2 -12.62 -1.69 -9.37
C ILE A 2 -11.85 -0.40 -9.09
N ASP A 3 -12.07 0.20 -7.92
CA ASP A 3 -11.24 1.29 -7.44
C ASP A 3 -10.06 0.72 -6.63
N ILE A 4 -8.86 1.15 -6.97
CA ILE A 4 -7.61 0.74 -6.35
C ILE A 4 -6.93 1.99 -5.80
N PHE A 5 -6.62 1.98 -4.51
CA PHE A 5 -5.89 3.06 -3.85
C PHE A 5 -4.50 2.57 -3.48
N VAL A 6 -3.48 3.22 -4.03
CA VAL A 6 -2.07 3.02 -3.67
C VAL A 6 -1.70 4.09 -2.65
N GLY A 7 -1.06 3.70 -1.56
CA GLY A 7 -0.53 4.64 -0.59
C GLY A 7 0.41 5.65 -1.26
N PHE A 8 0.35 6.92 -0.85
CA PHE A 8 1.21 7.98 -1.39
C PHE A 8 1.96 8.68 -0.27
N ASP A 9 3.27 8.81 -0.46
CA ASP A 9 4.17 9.53 0.45
C ASP A 9 5.11 10.39 -0.39
N ASP A 10 5.05 11.70 -0.22
CA ASP A 10 5.85 12.66 -1.00
C ASP A 10 7.36 12.38 -0.93
N ARG A 11 7.84 11.81 0.18
CA ARG A 11 9.25 11.45 0.35
C ARG A 11 9.71 10.35 -0.60
N HIS A 12 8.77 9.56 -1.09
CA HIS A 12 8.98 8.38 -1.93
C HIS A 12 7.90 8.27 -3.01
N ALA A 13 7.58 9.36 -3.71
CA ALA A 13 6.51 9.41 -4.70
C ALA A 13 6.70 8.37 -5.83
N GLU A 14 7.95 8.19 -6.29
CA GLU A 14 8.29 7.21 -7.32
C GLU A 14 7.86 5.77 -6.98
N LEU A 15 7.87 5.39 -5.69
CA LEU A 15 7.39 4.06 -5.30
C LEU A 15 5.93 3.85 -5.70
N SER A 16 5.10 4.85 -5.45
CA SER A 16 3.68 4.79 -5.79
C SER A 16 3.47 4.67 -7.30
N ASP A 17 4.30 5.36 -8.08
CA ASP A 17 4.27 5.32 -9.55
C ASP A 17 4.70 3.94 -10.07
N VAL A 18 5.80 3.38 -9.57
CA VAL A 18 6.26 2.02 -9.93
C VAL A 18 5.25 0.97 -9.50
N CYS A 19 4.67 1.08 -8.31
CA CYS A 19 3.62 0.19 -7.84
C CYS A 19 2.42 0.20 -8.82
N ALA A 20 1.91 1.38 -9.16
CA ALA A 20 0.79 1.51 -10.09
C ALA A 20 1.14 1.06 -11.52
N PHE A 21 2.37 1.29 -11.96
CA PHE A 21 2.87 0.82 -13.25
C PHE A 21 2.94 -0.71 -13.29
N SER A 22 3.47 -1.34 -12.24
CA SER A 22 3.52 -2.81 -12.14
C SER A 22 2.13 -3.45 -12.16
N MET A 23 1.12 -2.82 -11.52
CA MET A 23 -0.28 -3.26 -11.59
C MET A 23 -0.81 -3.28 -13.02
N ARG A 24 -0.57 -2.21 -13.78
CA ARG A 24 -1.02 -2.11 -15.17
C ARG A 24 -0.35 -3.14 -16.07
N ASN A 25 0.95 -3.36 -15.86
CA ASN A 25 1.73 -4.31 -16.65
C ASN A 25 1.34 -5.76 -16.37
N SER A 26 1.07 -6.11 -15.11
CA SER A 26 0.74 -7.48 -14.73
C SER A 26 -0.74 -7.84 -14.97
N SER A 27 -1.60 -6.86 -15.22
CA SER A 27 -3.05 -7.05 -15.33
C SER A 27 -3.60 -6.30 -16.55
N GLU A 28 -3.07 -6.60 -17.74
CA GLU A 28 -3.55 -6.04 -18.99
C GLU A 28 -5.03 -6.32 -19.20
N GLY A 29 -5.83 -5.27 -19.37
CA GLY A 29 -7.27 -5.40 -19.58
C GLY A 29 -8.11 -5.30 -18.31
N LEU A 30 -7.53 -5.30 -17.13
CA LEU A 30 -8.28 -5.06 -15.89
C LEU A 30 -8.91 -3.66 -15.91
N ALA A 31 -10.22 -3.61 -15.83
CA ALA A 31 -10.95 -2.34 -15.71
C ALA A 31 -10.81 -1.79 -14.27
N ALA A 32 -9.77 -0.99 -14.03
CA ALA A 32 -9.47 -0.44 -12.71
C ALA A 32 -9.24 1.07 -12.75
N ASN A 33 -9.71 1.77 -11.71
CA ASN A 33 -9.36 3.16 -11.41
C ASN A 33 -8.23 3.14 -10.37
N ILE A 34 -6.98 3.29 -10.79
CA ILE A 34 -5.82 3.33 -9.87
C ILE A 34 -5.57 4.77 -9.47
N CYS A 35 -5.72 5.06 -8.17
CA CYS A 35 -5.59 6.38 -7.58
C CYS A 35 -4.55 6.38 -6.45
N MET A 36 -3.77 7.45 -6.37
CA MET A 36 -2.88 7.67 -5.23
C MET A 36 -3.67 8.17 -4.02
N LEU A 37 -3.46 7.56 -2.86
CA LEU A 37 -4.08 7.99 -1.61
C LEU A 37 -3.19 9.04 -0.94
N ASP A 38 -3.35 10.28 -1.36
CA ASP A 38 -2.60 11.43 -0.86
C ASP A 38 -3.22 11.98 0.44
N LEU A 39 -2.41 12.05 1.50
CA LEU A 39 -2.81 12.59 2.79
C LEU A 39 -3.25 14.06 2.72
N MET A 40 -2.55 14.89 1.94
CA MET A 40 -2.87 16.32 1.83
C MET A 40 -4.22 16.54 1.14
N GLU A 41 -4.51 15.75 0.11
CA GLU A 41 -5.83 15.74 -0.52
C GLU A 41 -6.94 15.29 0.46
N MET A 42 -6.68 14.25 1.27
CA MET A 42 -7.63 13.82 2.30
C MET A 42 -7.87 14.91 3.35
N ARG A 43 -6.84 15.65 3.70
CA ARG A 43 -6.96 16.83 4.60
C ARG A 43 -7.77 17.96 3.95
N ARG A 44 -7.49 18.29 2.69
CA ARG A 44 -8.23 19.30 1.93
C ARG A 44 -9.72 18.97 1.82
N ARG A 45 -10.05 17.68 1.62
CA ARG A 45 -11.44 17.17 1.58
C ARG A 45 -12.08 17.06 2.96
N LYS A 46 -11.36 17.35 4.06
CA LYS A 46 -11.81 17.22 5.45
C LYS A 46 -12.18 15.77 5.84
N LEU A 47 -11.59 14.80 5.17
CA LEU A 47 -11.75 13.39 5.47
C LEU A 47 -10.70 12.91 6.48
N TYR A 48 -9.53 13.59 6.53
CA TYR A 48 -8.47 13.30 7.49
C TYR A 48 -8.10 14.56 8.26
N TYR A 49 -8.43 14.59 9.54
CA TYR A 49 -8.18 15.72 10.45
C TYR A 49 -7.50 15.32 11.76
N ARG A 50 -6.91 14.11 11.77
CA ARG A 50 -6.07 13.65 12.90
C ARG A 50 -4.96 14.63 13.16
N PRO A 51 -4.73 15.03 14.42
CA PRO A 51 -3.62 15.90 14.77
C PRO A 51 -2.31 15.14 14.65
N THR A 52 -1.40 15.68 13.84
CA THR A 52 -0.04 15.16 13.67
C THR A 52 0.95 16.26 14.01
N GLU A 53 2.17 15.86 14.36
CA GLU A 53 3.27 16.79 14.61
C GLU A 53 4.60 16.17 14.13
N MET A 54 5.59 17.01 13.86
CA MET A 54 6.95 16.52 13.60
C MET A 54 7.70 16.43 14.92
N ARG A 55 8.26 15.24 15.20
CA ARG A 55 9.22 15.02 16.31
C ARG A 55 10.56 14.63 15.69
N GLY A 56 11.48 15.59 15.58
CA GLY A 56 12.68 15.44 14.79
C GLY A 56 12.32 15.32 13.30
N ASN A 57 12.76 14.25 12.65
CA ASN A 57 12.46 13.92 11.25
C ASN A 57 11.30 12.94 11.08
N LYS A 58 10.56 12.59 12.16
CA LYS A 58 9.46 11.63 12.13
C LYS A 58 8.11 12.33 12.24
N LEU A 59 7.19 11.94 11.38
CA LEU A 59 5.78 12.29 11.53
C LEU A 59 5.19 11.50 12.70
N TRP A 60 4.46 12.17 13.58
CA TRP A 60 3.90 11.61 14.81
C TRP A 60 2.40 11.80 14.86
N ASP A 61 1.67 10.71 15.07
CA ASP A 61 0.23 10.73 15.32
C ASP A 61 -0.05 10.99 16.81
N ARG A 62 -0.70 12.11 17.11
CA ARG A 62 -0.97 12.51 18.48
C ARG A 62 -2.08 11.70 19.16
N ILE A 63 -2.94 11.06 18.37
CA ILE A 63 -4.02 10.19 18.93
C ILE A 63 -3.43 8.87 19.43
N SER A 64 -2.54 8.26 18.64
CA SER A 64 -1.86 7.02 19.02
C SER A 64 -0.66 7.25 19.95
N ASP A 65 -0.20 8.52 20.06
CA ASP A 65 1.09 8.89 20.64
C ASP A 65 2.24 8.01 20.11
N ALA A 66 2.31 7.87 18.78
CA ALA A 66 3.23 6.98 18.09
C ALA A 66 3.72 7.57 16.76
N PRO A 67 4.94 7.20 16.30
CA PRO A 67 5.43 7.60 14.99
C PRO A 67 4.62 6.95 13.88
N MET A 68 4.46 7.69 12.77
CA MET A 68 3.91 7.19 11.51
C MET A 68 5.08 6.88 10.58
N SER A 69 5.14 5.67 10.02
CA SER A 69 6.18 5.27 9.07
C SER A 69 5.98 5.90 7.70
N THR A 70 4.73 6.11 7.30
CA THR A 70 4.35 6.71 6.02
C THR A 70 3.22 7.72 6.22
N ASP A 71 3.06 8.65 5.28
CA ASP A 71 1.97 9.64 5.32
C ASP A 71 0.59 8.97 5.25
N TYR A 72 0.49 7.88 4.51
CA TYR A 72 -0.76 7.11 4.38
C TYR A 72 -0.98 6.06 5.48
N ALA A 73 -0.11 5.97 6.50
CA ALA A 73 -0.20 4.94 7.53
C ALA A 73 -1.62 4.76 8.11
N LEU A 74 -2.34 5.86 8.36
CA LEU A 74 -3.69 5.82 8.91
C LEU A 74 -4.77 6.30 7.93
N SER A 75 -4.43 7.12 6.94
CA SER A 75 -5.40 7.53 5.91
C SER A 75 -5.80 6.37 4.98
N ARG A 76 -5.06 5.26 4.93
CA ARG A 76 -5.40 4.04 4.20
C ARG A 76 -6.81 3.51 4.49
N PHE A 77 -7.30 3.72 5.71
CA PHE A 77 -8.63 3.29 6.12
C PHE A 77 -9.77 4.13 5.51
N LEU A 78 -9.44 5.24 4.83
CA LEU A 78 -10.39 6.00 4.03
C LEU A 78 -10.71 5.35 2.68
N ALA A 79 -9.88 4.44 2.18
CA ALA A 79 -10.07 3.81 0.86
C ALA A 79 -11.50 3.30 0.64
N PRO A 80 -12.12 2.50 1.55
CA PRO A 80 -13.50 2.05 1.35
C PRO A 80 -14.55 3.16 1.48
N ILE A 81 -14.19 4.31 2.05
CA ILE A 81 -15.12 5.46 2.19
C ILE A 81 -15.14 6.29 0.91
N ILE A 82 -13.97 6.50 0.29
CA ILE A 82 -13.80 7.36 -0.88
C ILE A 82 -14.01 6.62 -2.21
N GLY A 83 -13.88 5.30 -2.23
CA GLY A 83 -14.14 4.50 -3.42
C GLY A 83 -15.62 4.41 -3.75
N ASP A 84 -15.97 4.15 -5.01
CA ASP A 84 -17.34 4.10 -5.52
C ASP A 84 -17.77 2.68 -5.88
N THR A 85 -16.84 1.76 -6.09
CA THR A 85 -17.11 0.37 -6.47
C THR A 85 -17.51 -0.50 -5.29
N ALA A 86 -18.14 -1.66 -5.53
CA ALA A 86 -18.61 -2.56 -4.47
C ALA A 86 -17.47 -3.13 -3.64
N TRP A 87 -16.39 -3.50 -4.32
CA TRP A 87 -15.12 -3.87 -3.75
C TRP A 87 -14.09 -2.82 -4.07
N VAL A 88 -13.23 -2.50 -3.13
CA VAL A 88 -12.15 -1.52 -3.23
C VAL A 88 -10.86 -2.17 -2.76
N LEU A 89 -9.78 -2.00 -3.51
CA LEU A 89 -8.46 -2.44 -3.09
C LEU A 89 -7.67 -1.26 -2.52
N PHE A 90 -6.99 -1.50 -1.42
CA PHE A 90 -5.89 -0.66 -0.94
C PHE A 90 -4.60 -1.48 -0.87
N CYS A 91 -3.47 -0.92 -1.27
CA CYS A 91 -2.14 -1.46 -0.97
C CYS A 91 -1.15 -0.36 -0.59
N ASP A 92 -0.12 -0.75 0.16
CA ASP A 92 1.05 0.10 0.41
C ASP A 92 1.78 0.37 -0.92
N ASN A 93 2.59 1.41 -0.98
CA ASN A 93 3.27 1.81 -2.23
C ASN A 93 4.55 1.00 -2.53
N ASP A 94 5.02 0.23 -1.57
CA ASP A 94 6.20 -0.63 -1.66
C ASP A 94 5.89 -2.05 -2.16
N PHE A 95 4.86 -2.16 -3.02
CA PHE A 95 4.49 -3.40 -3.71
C PHE A 95 5.03 -3.44 -5.13
N LEU A 96 5.49 -4.62 -5.54
CA LEU A 96 5.77 -5.00 -6.91
C LEU A 96 4.75 -6.06 -7.35
N TRP A 97 3.86 -5.73 -8.27
CA TRP A 97 2.85 -6.63 -8.81
C TRP A 97 3.41 -7.42 -9.99
N ARG A 98 3.24 -8.76 -9.93
CA ARG A 98 3.78 -9.73 -10.89
C ARG A 98 2.69 -10.64 -11.49
N GLY A 99 1.62 -10.86 -10.74
CA GLY A 99 0.49 -11.69 -11.14
C GLY A 99 -0.71 -10.87 -11.59
N ASP A 100 -1.59 -11.50 -12.37
CA ASP A 100 -2.83 -10.87 -12.82
C ASP A 100 -3.79 -10.66 -11.65
N MET A 101 -4.11 -9.41 -11.37
CA MET A 101 -5.00 -9.02 -10.28
C MET A 101 -6.42 -9.55 -10.45
N GLU A 102 -6.87 -9.89 -11.65
CA GLU A 102 -8.18 -10.52 -11.85
C GLU A 102 -8.29 -11.84 -11.09
N GLU A 103 -7.19 -12.60 -10.99
CA GLU A 103 -7.16 -13.84 -10.21
C GLU A 103 -7.39 -13.59 -8.71
N MET A 104 -6.80 -12.52 -8.16
CA MET A 104 -7.05 -12.12 -6.76
C MET A 104 -8.48 -11.64 -6.56
N LEU A 105 -8.98 -10.82 -7.47
CA LEU A 105 -10.33 -10.26 -7.40
C LEU A 105 -11.41 -11.33 -7.54
N ALA A 106 -11.14 -12.42 -8.27
CA ALA A 106 -12.03 -13.57 -8.38
C ALA A 106 -12.21 -14.32 -7.05
N LEU A 107 -11.32 -14.11 -6.07
CA LEU A 107 -11.43 -14.68 -4.72
C LEU A 107 -12.38 -13.89 -3.82
N ALA A 108 -12.87 -12.72 -4.25
CA ALA A 108 -13.76 -11.90 -3.45
C ALA A 108 -15.02 -12.67 -3.02
N ASP A 109 -15.29 -12.69 -1.70
CA ASP A 109 -16.43 -13.42 -1.13
C ASP A 109 -17.23 -12.47 -0.24
N ASP A 110 -18.48 -12.23 -0.63
CA ASP A 110 -19.38 -11.26 0.01
C ASP A 110 -19.68 -11.53 1.47
N LYS A 111 -19.36 -12.72 1.97
CA LYS A 111 -19.48 -13.04 3.41
C LYS A 111 -18.46 -12.30 4.28
N TYR A 112 -17.38 -11.78 3.68
CA TYR A 112 -16.35 -11.06 4.41
C TYR A 112 -16.47 -9.55 4.26
N ALA A 113 -16.15 -8.85 5.34
CA ALA A 113 -16.06 -7.38 5.35
C ALA A 113 -14.78 -6.89 4.68
N VAL A 114 -13.70 -7.63 4.89
CA VAL A 114 -12.40 -7.42 4.26
C VAL A 114 -11.78 -8.77 3.93
N MET A 115 -10.87 -8.78 2.94
CA MET A 115 -9.99 -9.90 2.69
C MET A 115 -8.55 -9.39 2.62
N CYS A 116 -7.63 -10.11 3.26
CA CYS A 116 -6.21 -9.77 3.31
C CYS A 116 -5.36 -11.03 3.47
N VAL A 117 -4.06 -10.93 3.22
CA VAL A 117 -3.13 -12.00 3.56
C VAL A 117 -2.90 -11.98 5.06
N LYS A 118 -3.19 -13.11 5.73
CA LYS A 118 -3.05 -13.25 7.18
C LYS A 118 -1.64 -13.68 7.55
N HIS A 119 -0.73 -12.70 7.63
CA HIS A 119 0.63 -12.99 8.06
C HIS A 119 0.65 -13.49 9.50
N HIS A 120 1.31 -14.63 9.71
CA HIS A 120 1.66 -15.08 11.05
C HIS A 120 2.94 -14.34 11.47
N HIS A 121 2.82 -13.45 12.43
CA HIS A 121 3.96 -12.70 12.95
C HIS A 121 4.55 -13.42 14.15
N ASP A 122 5.73 -14.03 13.97
CA ASP A 122 6.54 -14.51 15.08
C ASP A 122 7.39 -13.34 15.63
N PRO A 123 7.28 -12.99 16.92
CA PRO A 123 7.92 -11.81 17.50
C PRO A 123 9.44 -11.94 17.70
N ALA A 124 10.13 -12.88 17.05
CA ALA A 124 11.57 -13.08 17.23
C ALA A 124 12.44 -11.88 16.84
N GLU A 125 11.95 -10.97 15.95
CA GLU A 125 12.67 -9.76 15.58
C GLU A 125 12.03 -8.51 16.20
N THR A 126 12.72 -7.87 17.14
CA THR A 126 12.23 -6.70 17.88
C THR A 126 12.60 -5.35 17.25
N ILE A 127 13.46 -5.32 16.22
CA ILE A 127 13.99 -4.09 15.63
C ILE A 127 13.85 -4.13 14.11
N LYS A 128 13.27 -3.09 13.50
CA LYS A 128 13.30 -2.84 12.05
C LYS A 128 14.63 -2.22 11.64
N MET A 129 15.01 -2.31 10.35
CA MET A 129 16.26 -1.80 9.80
C MET A 129 16.47 -0.29 10.00
N ASP A 130 15.42 0.48 10.23
CA ASP A 130 15.47 1.92 10.54
C ASP A 130 15.58 2.23 12.05
N ALA A 131 15.97 1.25 12.88
CA ALA A 131 16.04 1.34 14.33
C ALA A 131 14.69 1.65 15.02
N GLN A 132 13.57 1.40 14.39
CA GLN A 132 12.26 1.55 15.01
C GLN A 132 11.92 0.28 15.81
N ILE A 133 11.44 0.48 17.05
CA ILE A 133 10.95 -0.60 17.89
C ILE A 133 9.69 -1.17 17.22
N GLN A 134 9.70 -2.46 16.91
CA GLN A 134 8.51 -3.14 16.42
C GLN A 134 7.49 -3.31 17.54
N THR A 135 6.35 -2.66 17.40
CA THR A 135 5.21 -2.95 18.28
C THR A 135 4.57 -4.26 17.82
N VAL A 136 4.60 -5.26 18.70
CA VAL A 136 3.88 -6.53 18.46
C VAL A 136 2.41 -6.30 18.78
N TYR A 137 1.52 -6.47 17.80
CA TYR A 137 0.08 -6.47 17.99
C TYR A 137 -0.56 -7.52 17.08
N GLU A 138 -1.73 -7.99 17.46
CA GLU A 138 -2.50 -8.95 16.67
C GLU A 138 -2.78 -8.40 15.26
N ARG A 139 -2.81 -9.27 14.24
CA ARG A 139 -3.09 -8.96 12.83
C ARG A 139 -2.11 -7.94 12.22
N LYS A 140 -0.85 -7.98 12.66
CA LYS A 140 0.21 -7.11 12.10
C LYS A 140 0.42 -7.42 10.60
N ASN A 141 0.69 -6.39 9.81
CA ASN A 141 0.86 -6.39 8.36
C ASN A 141 -0.41 -6.77 7.54
N TRP A 142 -1.52 -7.09 8.18
CA TRP A 142 -2.76 -7.43 7.47
C TRP A 142 -3.35 -6.25 6.69
N SER A 143 -3.10 -5.02 7.13
CA SER A 143 -3.63 -3.80 6.52
C SER A 143 -2.76 -3.21 5.41
N SER A 144 -1.67 -3.85 5.04
CA SER A 144 -0.80 -3.39 3.93
C SER A 144 -1.40 -3.67 2.55
N LEU A 145 -2.20 -4.75 2.44
CA LEU A 145 -3.02 -5.08 1.28
C LEU A 145 -4.41 -5.47 1.77
N VAL A 146 -5.43 -4.73 1.39
CA VAL A 146 -6.81 -4.99 1.83
C VAL A 146 -7.78 -4.86 0.69
N LEU A 147 -8.51 -5.94 0.43
CA LEU A 147 -9.68 -5.95 -0.44
C LEU A 147 -10.93 -5.70 0.42
N TRP A 148 -11.53 -4.52 0.27
CA TRP A 148 -12.64 -4.01 1.08
C TRP A 148 -13.99 -4.31 0.45
N ASN A 149 -14.88 -4.99 1.15
CA ASN A 149 -16.29 -5.10 0.77
C ASN A 149 -17.09 -3.93 1.33
N ARG A 150 -17.30 -2.90 0.54
CA ARG A 150 -18.04 -1.68 0.95
C ARG A 150 -19.52 -1.94 1.30
N ARG A 151 -20.07 -3.04 0.79
CA ARG A 151 -21.48 -3.42 1.02
C ARG A 151 -21.66 -4.20 2.31
N HIS A 152 -20.60 -4.76 2.88
CA HIS A 152 -20.72 -5.57 4.09
C HIS A 152 -21.13 -4.70 5.30
N PRO A 153 -22.18 -5.11 6.05
CA PRO A 153 -22.76 -4.27 7.11
C PRO A 153 -21.78 -3.93 8.25
N ALA A 154 -20.80 -4.78 8.54
CA ALA A 154 -19.79 -4.52 9.57
C ALA A 154 -18.91 -3.30 9.25
N ASN A 155 -18.66 -3.02 7.96
CA ASN A 155 -17.87 -1.86 7.55
C ASN A 155 -18.59 -0.51 7.73
N ARG A 156 -19.88 -0.50 8.05
CA ARG A 156 -20.58 0.73 8.44
C ARG A 156 -20.04 1.34 9.73
N ALA A 157 -19.36 0.55 10.56
CA ALA A 157 -18.69 1.04 11.75
C ALA A 157 -17.44 1.89 11.42
N LEU A 158 -16.82 1.64 10.27
CA LEU A 158 -15.65 2.39 9.80
C LEU A 158 -16.09 3.73 9.20
N THR A 159 -16.23 4.73 10.06
CA THR A 159 -16.62 6.09 9.66
C THR A 159 -15.39 7.00 9.59
N VAL A 160 -15.50 8.14 8.90
CA VAL A 160 -14.48 9.20 8.91
C VAL A 160 -14.10 9.57 10.35
N ASP A 161 -15.09 9.69 11.21
CA ASP A 161 -14.89 10.05 12.61
C ASP A 161 -14.10 8.97 13.38
N LEU A 162 -14.44 7.70 13.19
CA LEU A 162 -13.71 6.59 13.79
C LEU A 162 -12.23 6.60 13.37
N ILE A 163 -11.95 6.78 12.09
CA ILE A 163 -10.58 6.84 11.56
C ILE A 163 -9.78 7.97 12.19
N ASN A 164 -10.41 9.11 12.46
CA ASN A 164 -9.75 10.27 13.03
C ASN A 164 -9.58 10.23 14.56
N HIS A 165 -10.20 9.30 15.27
CA HIS A 165 -10.15 9.24 16.73
C HIS A 165 -9.65 7.91 17.31
N LEU A 166 -9.72 6.81 16.57
CA LEU A 166 -9.25 5.51 17.04
C LEU A 166 -7.72 5.44 17.01
N SER A 167 -7.11 4.66 17.91
CA SER A 167 -5.65 4.46 17.87
C SER A 167 -5.22 3.77 16.57
N GLY A 168 -4.01 4.06 16.09
CA GLY A 168 -3.48 3.42 14.88
C GLY A 168 -3.41 1.89 15.02
N CYS A 169 -3.02 1.40 16.20
CA CYS A 169 -3.00 -0.04 16.48
C CYS A 169 -4.39 -0.66 16.33
N ASP A 170 -5.46 0.00 16.84
CA ASP A 170 -6.82 -0.49 16.71
C ASP A 170 -7.33 -0.45 15.26
N LEU A 171 -6.95 0.58 14.49
CA LEU A 171 -7.24 0.64 13.07
C LEU A 171 -6.57 -0.51 12.32
N HIS A 172 -5.25 -0.70 12.49
CA HIS A 172 -4.48 -1.73 11.79
C HIS A 172 -4.92 -3.16 12.08
N ARG A 173 -5.43 -3.42 13.30
CA ARG A 173 -5.98 -4.74 13.65
C ARG A 173 -7.45 -4.91 13.30
N PHE A 174 -8.08 -3.96 12.59
CA PHE A 174 -9.50 -3.99 12.25
C PHE A 174 -10.39 -4.19 13.49
N PHE A 175 -10.18 -3.39 14.52
CA PHE A 175 -10.84 -3.54 15.85
C PHE A 175 -12.35 -3.72 15.78
N TRP A 176 -13.02 -3.13 14.79
CA TRP A 176 -14.48 -3.22 14.59
C TRP A 176 -14.94 -4.54 13.93
N LEU A 177 -14.01 -5.40 13.47
CA LEU A 177 -14.31 -6.66 12.80
C LEU A 177 -13.98 -7.87 13.69
N LYS A 178 -14.86 -8.85 13.68
CA LYS A 178 -14.61 -10.19 14.23
C LYS A 178 -13.75 -11.00 13.26
N ASP A 179 -13.10 -12.07 13.73
CA ASP A 179 -12.23 -12.92 12.92
C ASP A 179 -12.98 -13.60 11.78
N ASP A 180 -14.23 -14.00 11.99
CA ASP A 180 -15.09 -14.61 10.98
C ASP A 180 -15.57 -13.64 9.88
N GLN A 181 -15.35 -12.34 10.06
CA GLN A 181 -15.65 -11.29 9.09
C GLN A 181 -14.45 -10.88 8.25
N ILE A 182 -13.26 -11.45 8.52
CA ILE A 182 -12.01 -11.19 7.79
C ILE A 182 -11.65 -12.44 6.99
N GLY A 183 -11.76 -12.33 5.66
CA GLY A 183 -11.35 -13.37 4.73
C GLY A 183 -9.83 -13.43 4.56
N GLU A 184 -9.35 -14.56 4.07
CA GLU A 184 -7.95 -14.79 3.80
C GLU A 184 -7.68 -14.81 2.30
N LEU A 185 -6.68 -14.04 1.88
CA LEU A 185 -6.08 -14.12 0.55
C LEU A 185 -4.84 -15.03 0.62
N PRO A 186 -4.51 -15.77 -0.44
CA PRO A 186 -3.29 -16.55 -0.52
C PRO A 186 -2.02 -15.71 -0.32
N ALA A 187 -1.00 -16.32 0.30
CA ALA A 187 0.25 -15.64 0.67
C ALA A 187 1.01 -15.01 -0.51
N GLU A 188 0.80 -15.52 -1.72
CA GLU A 188 1.40 -15.02 -2.97
C GLU A 188 1.02 -13.57 -3.30
N TRP A 189 -0.11 -13.06 -2.75
CA TRP A 189 -0.60 -11.71 -3.02
C TRP A 189 -0.03 -10.62 -2.09
N ASN A 190 0.66 -11.02 -1.03
CA ASN A 190 1.39 -10.10 -0.15
C ASN A 190 2.61 -10.83 0.40
N TRP A 191 3.50 -11.23 -0.52
CA TRP A 191 4.68 -11.99 -0.17
C TRP A 191 5.72 -11.07 0.46
N ILE A 192 6.23 -11.46 1.64
CA ILE A 192 7.23 -10.71 2.41
C ILE A 192 8.45 -11.60 2.58
N ASP A 193 9.62 -11.10 2.18
CA ASP A 193 10.89 -11.81 2.36
C ASP A 193 11.14 -12.17 3.83
N GLY A 194 11.50 -13.43 4.07
CA GLY A 194 11.77 -13.97 5.41
C GLY A 194 10.53 -14.13 6.31
N ALA A 195 9.32 -13.79 5.84
CA ALA A 195 8.07 -13.97 6.58
C ALA A 195 7.06 -14.87 5.85
N SER A 196 7.03 -14.80 4.53
CA SER A 196 6.19 -15.70 3.71
C SER A 196 6.84 -17.08 3.56
N PRO A 197 6.07 -18.16 3.32
CA PRO A 197 6.62 -19.47 3.07
C PRO A 197 7.59 -19.46 1.88
N PRO A 198 8.77 -20.11 1.96
CA PRO A 198 9.83 -20.02 0.97
C PRO A 198 9.51 -20.69 -0.38
N ASP A 199 8.50 -21.55 -0.41
CA ASP A 199 8.02 -22.28 -1.59
C ASP A 199 6.88 -21.56 -2.34
N VAL A 200 6.47 -20.39 -1.84
CA VAL A 200 5.43 -19.56 -2.50
C VAL A 200 6.08 -18.65 -3.53
N GLU A 201 5.70 -18.83 -4.81
CA GLU A 201 6.05 -17.88 -5.87
C GLU A 201 5.14 -16.63 -5.77
N PRO A 202 5.71 -15.43 -5.55
CA PRO A 202 4.92 -14.24 -5.34
C PRO A 202 4.22 -13.73 -6.60
N LYS A 203 2.96 -13.38 -6.47
CA LYS A 203 2.18 -12.57 -7.41
C LYS A 203 2.21 -11.09 -7.06
N ALA A 204 2.47 -10.76 -5.80
CA ALA A 204 2.79 -9.42 -5.35
C ALA A 204 3.84 -9.46 -4.25
N VAL A 205 4.99 -8.83 -4.48
CA VAL A 205 6.10 -8.70 -3.52
C VAL A 205 5.93 -7.43 -2.72
N HIS A 206 6.03 -7.52 -1.40
CA HIS A 206 5.92 -6.39 -0.49
C HIS A 206 7.26 -6.15 0.23
N PHE A 207 7.92 -5.07 -0.10
CA PHE A 207 9.25 -4.70 0.39
C PHE A 207 9.22 -4.03 1.79
N THR A 208 8.56 -4.65 2.77
CA THR A 208 8.36 -4.05 4.11
C THR A 208 9.64 -3.67 4.85
N ARG A 209 10.78 -4.23 4.47
CA ARG A 209 12.09 -3.98 5.07
C ARG A 209 12.88 -2.90 4.34
N GLY A 210 12.36 -2.37 3.26
CA GLY A 210 13.02 -1.52 2.31
C GLY A 210 13.33 -2.26 1.01
N GLY A 211 13.72 -1.53 0.00
CA GLY A 211 13.97 -2.06 -1.34
C GLY A 211 14.99 -1.23 -2.12
N PRO A 212 15.19 -1.52 -3.41
CA PRO A 212 16.29 -0.97 -4.22
C PRO A 212 16.28 0.56 -4.34
N TRP A 213 15.17 1.23 -4.11
CA TRP A 213 15.09 2.69 -4.07
C TRP A 213 15.87 3.34 -2.92
N LEU A 214 16.31 2.56 -1.93
CA LEU A 214 17.09 3.04 -0.79
C LEU A 214 18.60 2.97 -1.04
N ASP A 215 19.06 2.31 -2.10
CA ASP A 215 20.49 2.14 -2.42
C ASP A 215 21.17 3.48 -2.72
N ASP A 216 20.42 4.50 -3.15
CA ASP A 216 20.91 5.84 -3.42
C ASP A 216 21.10 6.68 -2.12
N LEU A 217 20.65 6.18 -0.98
CA LEU A 217 20.74 6.90 0.29
C LEU A 217 22.06 6.59 1.01
N PRO A 218 22.88 7.62 1.29
CA PRO A 218 24.19 7.40 1.93
C PRO A 218 24.05 6.82 3.34
N GLY A 219 24.81 5.78 3.62
CA GLY A 219 24.93 5.16 4.95
C GLY A 219 23.94 4.04 5.25
N LEU A 220 23.14 3.63 4.28
CA LEU A 220 22.32 2.42 4.36
C LEU A 220 23.07 1.22 3.75
N GLU A 221 22.73 0.01 4.21
CA GLU A 221 23.15 -1.22 3.54
C GLU A 221 22.47 -1.32 2.17
N SER A 222 23.15 -1.92 1.18
CA SER A 222 22.58 -2.10 -0.14
C SER A 222 21.41 -3.09 -0.11
N PHE A 223 20.33 -2.72 -0.76
CA PHE A 223 19.14 -3.55 -0.97
C PHE A 223 19.18 -4.31 -2.30
N SER A 224 20.26 -4.20 -3.08
CA SER A 224 20.42 -4.89 -4.37
C SER A 224 20.36 -6.42 -4.27
N ALA A 225 20.62 -6.98 -3.08
CA ALA A 225 20.47 -8.41 -2.81
C ALA A 225 19.06 -8.81 -2.34
N THR A 226 18.14 -7.86 -2.19
CA THR A 226 16.74 -8.15 -1.84
C THR A 226 16.06 -8.93 -2.97
N PRO A 227 15.34 -10.01 -2.68
CA PRO A 227 14.62 -10.75 -3.72
C PRO A 227 13.73 -9.82 -4.55
N TYR A 228 13.75 -10.02 -5.87
CA TYR A 228 12.99 -9.24 -6.87
C TYR A 228 13.40 -7.76 -7.01
N ALA A 229 14.53 -7.32 -6.43
CA ALA A 229 15.06 -5.97 -6.60
C ALA A 229 15.32 -5.65 -8.08
N ASP A 230 15.92 -6.58 -8.83
CA ASP A 230 16.20 -6.42 -10.27
C ASP A 230 14.92 -6.23 -11.10
N GLU A 231 13.84 -6.94 -10.77
CA GLU A 231 12.55 -6.76 -11.46
C GLU A 231 11.96 -5.37 -11.18
N TRP A 232 12.05 -4.90 -9.93
CA TRP A 232 11.59 -3.57 -9.57
C TRP A 232 12.36 -2.47 -10.32
N LEU A 233 13.70 -2.61 -10.37
CA LEU A 233 14.57 -1.67 -11.10
C LEU A 233 14.26 -1.67 -12.60
N ALA A 234 14.09 -2.84 -13.21
CA ALA A 234 13.73 -2.96 -14.62
C ALA A 234 12.38 -2.30 -14.94
N LEU A 235 11.37 -2.45 -14.08
CA LEU A 235 10.08 -1.80 -14.24
C LEU A 235 10.16 -0.28 -14.08
N ARG A 236 10.97 0.21 -13.14
CA ARG A 236 11.26 1.64 -12.99
C ARG A 236 11.88 2.21 -14.27
N GLU A 237 12.86 1.51 -14.87
CA GLU A 237 13.48 1.92 -16.14
C GLU A 237 12.47 1.93 -17.29
N GLN A 238 11.62 0.91 -17.39
CA GLN A 238 10.56 0.87 -18.40
C GLN A 238 9.58 2.04 -18.26
N MET A 239 9.17 2.35 -17.02
CA MET A 239 8.28 3.48 -16.74
C MET A 239 8.88 4.80 -17.22
N HIS A 240 10.19 5.02 -16.99
CA HIS A 240 10.89 6.23 -17.45
C HIS A 240 11.19 6.22 -18.96
N GLY A 241 11.51 5.06 -19.55
CA GLY A 241 11.81 4.93 -20.98
C GLY A 241 10.59 5.11 -21.89
N GLY A 242 9.39 4.84 -21.40
CA GLY A 242 8.14 5.05 -22.13
C GLY A 242 7.74 6.54 -22.32
N HIS A 243 8.45 7.48 -21.69
CA HIS A 243 8.18 8.93 -21.78
C HIS A 243 9.05 9.65 -22.82
N THR A 244 9.97 8.96 -23.54
CA THR A 244 10.96 9.61 -24.41
C THR A 244 10.56 9.76 -25.88
N ASP A 245 9.41 9.26 -26.32
CA ASP A 245 9.06 9.22 -27.77
C ASP A 245 7.99 10.21 -28.23
N ASP A 246 7.46 11.12 -27.39
CA ASP A 246 6.35 12.01 -27.82
C ASP A 246 6.67 13.53 -27.75
N ASP A 247 7.89 13.96 -27.45
CA ASP A 247 8.28 15.38 -27.44
C ASP A 247 8.99 15.83 -28.74
N SER A 248 8.78 15.17 -29.88
CA SER A 248 9.17 15.71 -31.18
C SER A 248 8.02 16.50 -31.84
N TYR A 249 7.47 17.50 -31.18
CA TYR A 249 6.74 18.56 -31.89
C TYR A 249 7.74 19.48 -32.55
N SER A 250 7.91 19.27 -33.84
CA SER A 250 8.71 20.14 -34.72
C SER A 250 8.20 21.58 -34.68
N ASP A 251 9.04 22.43 -34.17
CA ASP A 251 8.98 23.88 -34.33
C ASP A 251 9.42 24.24 -35.80
N ASP A 252 8.49 24.09 -36.73
CA ASP A 252 8.69 24.58 -38.13
C ASP A 252 7.38 25.15 -38.67
N ALA A 253 7.05 26.35 -38.21
CA ALA A 253 6.13 27.25 -38.91
C ALA A 253 6.42 28.71 -38.55
N GLN A 254 7.55 29.23 -38.99
CA GLN A 254 7.69 30.68 -39.20
C GLN A 254 8.10 30.94 -40.65
N LEU A 255 7.43 31.96 -41.19
CA LEU A 255 7.74 32.69 -42.44
C LEU A 255 6.95 32.28 -43.68
N ALA A 256 5.77 32.85 -43.84
CA ALA A 256 5.40 33.61 -45.06
C ALA A 256 4.19 34.48 -44.77
#